data_88e126b98c81f3e537f5ea1f8ba662a0
#
_entry.id   88e126b98c81f3e537f5ea1f8ba662a0
#
_cell.length_a   1.000
_cell.length_b   1.000
_cell.length_c   1.000
_cell.angle_alpha   90.00
_cell.angle_beta   90.00
_cell.angle_gamma   90.00
#
_symmetry.space_group_name_H-M   'P 1'
#
loop_
_entity.id
_entity.type
_entity.pdbx_description
1 polymer ?
#
loop_
_entity_poly.entity_id
_entity_poly.type
_entity_poly.pdbx_seq_one_letter_code
_entity_poly.pdbx_strand_id
1 'polypeptide(L)'
;MEKRSKNINMFLMDGEVTGKIKCTLSNWTGVIYKIPRIQLGDLKSRDEMKQSGIYFLFGRDEDKQKDMTYIGQATTRKNGEGVLLRIQEHTRDTHADYFNDVIILTTQNNSFGPTEISYLENKFTQLAKEAGHYIVKNGNDPNPGNVAEEKESELDEIIENTLMIIGTLGYRVFVPMTKKVSQDFIDNHSTYLYLKRKTKKSNKVIEATCEQTTEGFVVLEGSQVEIMDSPSLPASLKEMNSFTGHSRWSVKRKTTLF
;
A
#
# COMPACT_ATOMS: atom_id res chain seq x y z
N MET A 1 1.20 22.46 -2.65
CA MET A 1 -0.27 22.64 -2.50
C MET A 1 -0.64 22.51 -1.04
N GLU A 2 -1.36 23.43 -0.48
CA GLU A 2 -1.80 23.39 0.91
C GLU A 2 -2.84 22.25 1.08
N LYS A 3 -2.60 21.33 2.02
CA LYS A 3 -3.51 20.20 2.27
C LYS A 3 -4.80 20.69 2.88
N ARG A 4 -5.91 20.52 2.18
CA ARG A 4 -7.24 20.87 2.69
C ARG A 4 -7.82 19.73 3.53
N SER A 5 -8.53 20.09 4.61
CA SER A 5 -9.30 19.11 5.39
C SER A 5 -10.36 18.46 4.52
N LYS A 6 -10.52 17.13 4.66
CA LYS A 6 -11.51 16.33 3.92
C LYS A 6 -12.35 15.54 4.91
N ASN A 7 -13.63 15.36 4.59
CA ASN A 7 -14.56 14.55 5.38
C ASN A 7 -14.81 13.23 4.65
N ILE A 8 -14.54 12.11 5.31
CA ILE A 8 -14.80 10.76 4.80
C ILE A 8 -16.07 10.25 5.48
N ASN A 9 -17.08 9.87 4.69
CA ASN A 9 -18.24 9.16 5.18
C ASN A 9 -17.96 7.65 5.11
N MET A 10 -17.94 6.99 6.27
CA MET A 10 -17.76 5.55 6.41
C MET A 10 -19.06 4.91 6.89
N PHE A 11 -19.68 4.13 6.02
CA PHE A 11 -20.90 3.39 6.32
C PHE A 11 -20.58 1.94 6.62
N LEU A 12 -20.74 1.53 7.87
CA LEU A 12 -20.58 0.13 8.31
C LEU A 12 -21.83 -0.64 7.92
N MET A 13 -21.77 -1.39 6.83
CA MET A 13 -22.94 -2.02 6.21
C MET A 13 -23.54 -3.13 7.07
N ASP A 14 -22.73 -3.75 7.93
CA ASP A 14 -23.14 -4.80 8.86
C ASP A 14 -23.18 -4.30 10.32
N GLY A 15 -22.89 -3.00 10.55
CA GLY A 15 -22.75 -2.43 11.89
C GLY A 15 -21.45 -2.82 12.61
N GLU A 16 -20.53 -3.52 11.93
CA GLU A 16 -19.27 -4.03 12.48
C GLU A 16 -18.06 -3.47 11.74
N VAL A 17 -17.00 -3.14 12.47
CA VAL A 17 -15.74 -2.61 11.91
C VAL A 17 -14.97 -3.63 11.08
N THR A 18 -15.17 -4.92 11.36
CA THR A 18 -14.55 -6.04 10.63
C THR A 18 -15.34 -6.47 9.40
N GLY A 19 -16.59 -5.99 9.27
CA GLY A 19 -17.51 -6.31 8.19
C GLY A 19 -17.28 -5.47 6.93
N LYS A 20 -18.36 -5.37 6.12
CA LYS A 20 -18.37 -4.57 4.90
C LYS A 20 -18.47 -3.09 5.21
N ILE A 21 -17.59 -2.28 4.59
CA ILE A 21 -17.58 -0.83 4.76
C ILE A 21 -17.69 -0.16 3.39
N LYS A 22 -18.61 0.80 3.26
CA LYS A 22 -18.71 1.69 2.10
C LYS A 22 -18.17 3.06 2.48
N CYS A 23 -17.20 3.57 1.72
CA CYS A 23 -16.61 4.89 1.92
C CYS A 23 -16.95 5.82 0.75
N THR A 24 -17.33 7.05 1.08
CA THR A 24 -17.60 8.13 0.11
C THR A 24 -17.06 9.45 0.62
N LEU A 25 -16.86 10.40 -0.27
CA LEU A 25 -16.52 11.79 0.04
C LEU A 25 -17.59 12.72 -0.52
N SER A 26 -17.74 13.88 0.11
CA SER A 26 -18.55 14.96 -0.46
C SER A 26 -17.93 15.47 -1.76
N ASN A 27 -18.74 15.76 -2.77
CA ASN A 27 -18.30 16.26 -4.08
C ASN A 27 -17.34 15.34 -4.82
N TRP A 28 -17.46 14.04 -4.61
CA TRP A 28 -16.67 13.00 -5.30
C TRP A 28 -17.57 11.88 -5.80
N THR A 29 -17.37 11.45 -7.01
CA THR A 29 -18.15 10.38 -7.63
C THR A 29 -17.63 8.99 -7.28
N GLY A 30 -16.39 8.90 -6.79
CA GLY A 30 -15.79 7.63 -6.39
C GLY A 30 -16.50 7.00 -5.19
N VAL A 31 -16.56 5.70 -5.21
CA VAL A 31 -17.08 4.87 -4.11
C VAL A 31 -16.07 3.77 -3.83
N ILE A 32 -15.71 3.63 -2.57
CA ILE A 32 -14.81 2.58 -2.13
C ILE A 32 -15.56 1.62 -1.21
N TYR A 33 -15.41 0.33 -1.47
CA TYR A 33 -15.90 -0.74 -0.62
C TYR A 33 -14.73 -1.52 -0.04
N LYS A 34 -14.68 -1.71 1.27
CA LYS A 34 -13.83 -2.71 1.94
C LYS A 34 -14.70 -3.91 2.26
N ILE A 35 -14.28 -5.11 1.86
CA ILE A 35 -15.11 -6.32 1.90
C ILE A 35 -14.23 -7.50 2.35
N PRO A 36 -14.56 -8.19 3.45
CA PRO A 36 -13.95 -9.48 3.75
C PRO A 36 -14.22 -10.49 2.63
N ARG A 37 -13.22 -11.29 2.26
CA ARG A 37 -13.33 -12.32 1.19
C ARG A 37 -14.55 -13.20 1.34
N ILE A 38 -14.86 -13.61 2.56
CA ILE A 38 -15.99 -14.50 2.86
C ILE A 38 -17.36 -13.88 2.58
N GLN A 39 -17.45 -12.54 2.52
CA GLN A 39 -18.68 -11.78 2.32
C GLN A 39 -18.84 -11.22 0.89
N LEU A 40 -17.95 -11.58 -0.04
CA LEU A 40 -18.03 -11.11 -1.43
C LEU A 40 -19.37 -11.46 -2.10
N GLY A 41 -19.95 -12.61 -1.74
CA GLY A 41 -21.23 -13.07 -2.29
C GLY A 41 -22.41 -12.16 -2.00
N ASP A 42 -22.38 -11.44 -0.88
CA ASP A 42 -23.48 -10.60 -0.40
C ASP A 42 -23.71 -9.34 -1.25
N LEU A 43 -22.73 -8.98 -2.09
CA LEU A 43 -22.75 -7.75 -2.88
C LEU A 43 -23.26 -7.95 -4.32
N LYS A 44 -23.68 -9.16 -4.68
CA LYS A 44 -24.14 -9.47 -6.05
C LYS A 44 -25.31 -8.62 -6.54
N SER A 45 -26.17 -8.20 -5.62
CA SER A 45 -27.35 -7.38 -5.94
C SER A 45 -27.04 -5.89 -6.16
N ARG A 46 -25.81 -5.43 -5.87
CA ARG A 46 -25.46 -4.02 -5.99
C ARG A 46 -25.02 -3.68 -7.40
N ASP A 47 -25.58 -2.63 -7.95
CA ASP A 47 -25.29 -2.21 -9.31
C ASP A 47 -23.83 -1.72 -9.47
N GLU A 48 -23.26 -1.11 -8.45
CA GLU A 48 -21.86 -0.68 -8.48
C GLU A 48 -20.88 -1.86 -8.63
N MET A 49 -21.27 -3.07 -8.25
CA MET A 49 -20.46 -4.28 -8.40
C MET A 49 -20.47 -4.85 -9.83
N LYS A 50 -21.40 -4.42 -10.64
CA LYS A 50 -21.52 -4.78 -12.07
C LYS A 50 -20.78 -3.81 -12.98
N GLN A 51 -20.23 -2.74 -12.41
CA GLN A 51 -19.51 -1.70 -13.14
C GLN A 51 -18.04 -2.03 -13.33
N SER A 52 -17.38 -1.22 -14.17
CA SER A 52 -15.92 -1.19 -14.25
C SER A 52 -15.32 -0.65 -12.94
N GLY A 53 -14.14 -1.15 -12.58
CA GLY A 53 -13.49 -0.70 -11.37
C GLY A 53 -12.08 -1.25 -11.19
N ILE A 54 -11.42 -0.72 -10.18
CA ILE A 54 -10.14 -1.20 -9.68
C ILE A 54 -10.40 -2.00 -8.39
N TYR A 55 -9.65 -3.07 -8.19
CA TYR A 55 -9.70 -3.82 -6.95
C TYR A 55 -8.30 -4.08 -6.41
N PHE A 56 -8.23 -4.12 -5.09
CA PHE A 56 -7.03 -4.38 -4.32
C PHE A 56 -7.29 -5.60 -3.45
N LEU A 57 -6.53 -6.67 -3.64
CA LEU A 57 -6.59 -7.86 -2.80
C LEU A 57 -5.50 -7.75 -1.74
N PHE A 58 -5.88 -7.85 -0.48
CA PHE A 58 -4.97 -7.76 0.65
C PHE A 58 -4.90 -9.06 1.41
N GLY A 59 -3.69 -9.47 1.75
CA GLY A 59 -3.42 -10.65 2.54
C GLY A 59 -2.02 -10.64 3.11
N ARG A 60 -1.57 -11.79 3.59
CA ARG A 60 -0.27 -11.95 4.23
C ARG A 60 0.42 -13.21 3.74
N ASP A 61 1.71 -13.10 3.50
CA ASP A 61 2.60 -14.24 3.28
C ASP A 61 3.06 -14.73 4.66
N GLU A 62 2.52 -15.86 5.10
CA GLU A 62 2.82 -16.40 6.42
C GLU A 62 4.27 -16.87 6.55
N ASP A 63 4.85 -17.37 5.47
CA ASP A 63 6.25 -17.82 5.46
C ASP A 63 7.22 -16.65 5.60
N LYS A 64 6.93 -15.55 4.94
CA LYS A 64 7.78 -14.34 4.96
C LYS A 64 7.36 -13.33 6.01
N GLN A 65 6.23 -13.55 6.68
CA GLN A 65 5.63 -12.60 7.63
C GLN A 65 5.49 -11.19 7.04
N LYS A 66 5.13 -11.10 5.75
CA LYS A 66 4.97 -9.83 5.01
C LYS A 66 3.57 -9.71 4.44
N ASP A 67 3.06 -8.49 4.50
CA ASP A 67 1.79 -8.17 3.86
C ASP A 67 1.93 -8.16 2.34
N MET A 68 0.91 -8.65 1.66
CA MET A 68 0.85 -8.78 0.21
C MET A 68 -0.35 -8.05 -0.35
N THR A 69 -0.21 -7.56 -1.56
CA THR A 69 -1.32 -6.99 -2.33
C THR A 69 -1.23 -7.40 -3.79
N TYR A 70 -2.39 -7.52 -4.41
CA TYR A 70 -2.56 -7.57 -5.86
C TYR A 70 -3.52 -6.46 -6.25
N ILE A 71 -3.19 -5.71 -7.27
CA ILE A 71 -3.99 -4.61 -7.80
C ILE A 71 -4.45 -5.02 -9.20
N GLY A 72 -5.75 -4.96 -9.46
CA GLY A 72 -6.30 -5.35 -10.74
C GLY A 72 -7.46 -4.49 -11.16
N GLN A 73 -7.80 -4.62 -12.43
CA GLN A 73 -8.92 -3.93 -13.06
C GLN A 73 -9.97 -4.91 -13.59
N ALA A 74 -11.17 -4.43 -13.73
CA ALA A 74 -12.24 -5.12 -14.46
C ALA A 74 -13.11 -4.13 -15.23
N THR A 75 -13.40 -4.46 -16.46
CA THR A 75 -14.41 -3.77 -17.27
C THR A 75 -15.76 -4.43 -17.11
N THR A 76 -16.83 -3.67 -17.30
CA THR A 76 -18.18 -4.24 -17.47
C THR A 76 -18.20 -5.14 -18.70
N ARG A 77 -18.63 -6.38 -18.53
CA ARG A 77 -18.73 -7.38 -19.60
C ARG A 77 -20.07 -7.27 -20.36
N LYS A 78 -20.17 -7.86 -21.54
CA LYS A 78 -21.41 -7.89 -22.35
C LYS A 78 -22.61 -8.52 -21.64
N ASN A 79 -22.36 -9.41 -20.68
CA ASN A 79 -23.40 -10.05 -19.86
C ASN A 79 -23.83 -9.18 -18.66
N GLY A 80 -23.36 -7.93 -18.55
CA GLY A 80 -23.66 -7.02 -17.44
C GLY A 80 -22.89 -7.28 -16.16
N GLU A 81 -21.94 -8.21 -16.16
CA GLU A 81 -21.07 -8.46 -15.01
C GLU A 81 -19.84 -7.54 -15.04
N GLY A 82 -19.32 -7.19 -13.86
CA GLY A 82 -18.22 -6.23 -13.70
C GLY A 82 -17.16 -6.68 -12.70
N VAL A 83 -16.75 -5.73 -11.86
CA VAL A 83 -15.62 -5.91 -10.96
C VAL A 83 -15.80 -7.08 -9.98
N LEU A 84 -17.00 -7.31 -9.47
CA LEU A 84 -17.23 -8.38 -8.51
C LEU A 84 -16.98 -9.77 -9.11
N LEU A 85 -17.46 -10.01 -10.36
CA LEU A 85 -17.23 -11.30 -11.03
C LEU A 85 -15.72 -11.54 -11.22
N ARG A 86 -14.96 -10.51 -11.61
CA ARG A 86 -13.51 -10.63 -11.78
C ARG A 86 -12.82 -11.02 -10.48
N ILE A 87 -13.21 -10.42 -9.36
CA ILE A 87 -12.69 -10.77 -8.04
C ILE A 87 -13.04 -12.22 -7.67
N GLN A 88 -14.29 -12.66 -7.94
CA GLN A 88 -14.72 -14.03 -7.70
C GLN A 88 -13.96 -15.07 -8.55
N GLU A 89 -13.50 -14.70 -9.74
CA GLU A 89 -12.60 -15.55 -10.53
C GLU A 89 -11.29 -15.79 -9.78
N HIS A 90 -10.72 -14.76 -9.14
CA HIS A 90 -9.52 -14.91 -8.31
C HIS A 90 -9.75 -15.81 -7.08
N THR A 91 -10.97 -15.88 -6.52
CA THR A 91 -11.23 -16.80 -5.40
C THR A 91 -11.14 -18.27 -5.77
N ARG A 92 -11.22 -18.58 -7.07
CA ARG A 92 -11.11 -19.95 -7.61
C ARG A 92 -9.68 -20.28 -8.05
N ASP A 93 -8.81 -19.27 -8.09
CA ASP A 93 -7.41 -19.42 -8.48
C ASP A 93 -6.56 -19.70 -7.24
N THR A 94 -5.86 -20.83 -7.23
CA THR A 94 -4.98 -21.22 -6.13
C THR A 94 -3.83 -20.23 -5.90
N HIS A 95 -3.47 -19.45 -6.92
CA HIS A 95 -2.44 -18.41 -6.78
C HIS A 95 -2.89 -17.19 -5.99
N ALA A 96 -4.18 -17.03 -5.75
CA ALA A 96 -4.76 -15.91 -5.00
C ALA A 96 -5.34 -16.32 -3.65
N ASP A 97 -4.97 -17.46 -3.09
CA ASP A 97 -5.49 -17.93 -1.80
C ASP A 97 -5.07 -17.08 -0.59
N TYR A 98 -4.06 -16.22 -0.76
CA TYR A 98 -3.47 -15.42 0.31
C TYR A 98 -4.33 -14.24 0.78
N PHE A 99 -5.33 -13.78 -0.01
CA PHE A 99 -6.06 -12.58 0.36
C PHE A 99 -7.23 -12.85 1.31
N ASN A 100 -7.41 -11.95 2.27
CA ASN A 100 -8.48 -11.98 3.26
C ASN A 100 -9.47 -10.83 3.08
N ASP A 101 -8.99 -9.70 2.59
CA ASP A 101 -9.78 -8.49 2.36
C ASP A 101 -9.65 -8.01 0.92
N VAL A 102 -10.72 -7.41 0.44
CA VAL A 102 -10.78 -6.76 -0.86
C VAL A 102 -11.20 -5.31 -0.68
N ILE A 103 -10.50 -4.40 -1.34
CA ILE A 103 -10.98 -3.04 -1.54
C ILE A 103 -11.36 -2.88 -3.00
N ILE A 104 -12.53 -2.32 -3.26
CA ILE A 104 -13.05 -2.05 -4.60
C ILE A 104 -13.24 -0.54 -4.74
N LEU A 105 -12.67 0.03 -5.78
CA LEU A 105 -12.91 1.39 -6.24
C LEU A 105 -13.78 1.35 -7.50
N THR A 106 -14.91 2.00 -7.45
CA THR A 106 -15.82 2.23 -8.57
C THR A 106 -16.40 3.64 -8.49
N THR A 107 -17.35 3.99 -9.33
CA THR A 107 -18.00 5.31 -9.34
C THR A 107 -19.51 5.20 -9.25
N GLN A 108 -20.18 6.22 -8.68
CA GLN A 108 -21.64 6.25 -8.59
C GLN A 108 -22.30 6.36 -9.95
N ASN A 109 -21.65 6.98 -10.91
CA ASN A 109 -22.15 7.29 -12.26
C ASN A 109 -21.61 6.36 -13.36
N ASN A 110 -20.91 5.27 -12.98
CA ASN A 110 -20.30 4.34 -13.92
C ASN A 110 -19.40 5.01 -14.98
N SER A 111 -18.60 6.00 -14.57
CA SER A 111 -17.79 6.80 -15.47
C SER A 111 -16.45 6.17 -15.86
N PHE A 112 -16.10 5.01 -15.31
CA PHE A 112 -14.84 4.34 -15.62
C PHE A 112 -14.95 3.54 -16.93
N GLY A 113 -14.25 4.02 -17.96
CA GLY A 113 -14.01 3.26 -19.20
C GLY A 113 -12.74 2.40 -19.11
N PRO A 114 -12.47 1.62 -20.16
CA PRO A 114 -11.29 0.75 -20.21
C PRO A 114 -9.95 1.50 -20.08
N THR A 115 -9.87 2.69 -20.64
CA THR A 115 -8.65 3.51 -20.62
C THR A 115 -8.37 4.05 -19.22
N GLU A 116 -9.40 4.58 -18.56
CA GLU A 116 -9.30 5.12 -17.21
C GLU A 116 -8.86 4.05 -16.21
N ILE A 117 -9.48 2.84 -16.27
CA ILE A 117 -9.08 1.78 -15.33
C ILE A 117 -7.69 1.24 -15.61
N SER A 118 -7.23 1.21 -16.87
CA SER A 118 -5.85 0.83 -17.20
C SER A 118 -4.84 1.83 -16.63
N TYR A 119 -5.11 3.11 -16.74
CA TYR A 119 -4.29 4.17 -16.14
C TYR A 119 -4.23 4.03 -14.62
N LEU A 120 -5.39 3.88 -13.98
CA LEU A 120 -5.48 3.76 -12.53
C LEU A 120 -4.77 2.50 -12.01
N GLU A 121 -4.93 1.34 -12.65
CA GLU A 121 -4.25 0.11 -12.27
C GLU A 121 -2.72 0.28 -12.34
N ASN A 122 -2.22 0.88 -13.41
CA ASN A 122 -0.80 1.16 -13.58
C ASN A 122 -0.28 2.08 -12.46
N LYS A 123 -0.93 3.22 -12.26
CA LYS A 123 -0.52 4.21 -11.23
C LYS A 123 -0.54 3.63 -9.83
N PHE A 124 -1.62 2.94 -9.43
CA PHE A 124 -1.69 2.31 -8.11
C PHE A 124 -0.63 1.21 -7.93
N THR A 125 -0.36 0.43 -8.98
CA THR A 125 0.69 -0.60 -8.93
C THR A 125 2.07 0.02 -8.75
N GLN A 126 2.38 1.09 -9.46
CA GLN A 126 3.64 1.84 -9.30
C GLN A 126 3.77 2.43 -7.90
N LEU A 127 2.74 3.13 -7.40
CA LEU A 127 2.73 3.73 -6.07
C LEU A 127 2.92 2.68 -4.96
N ALA A 128 2.28 1.51 -5.08
CA ALA A 128 2.44 0.43 -4.12
C ALA A 128 3.87 -0.16 -4.14
N LYS A 129 4.45 -0.33 -5.33
CA LYS A 129 5.85 -0.78 -5.47
C LYS A 129 6.84 0.23 -4.91
N GLU A 130 6.63 1.52 -5.16
CA GLU A 130 7.47 2.61 -4.64
C GLU A 130 7.37 2.74 -3.12
N ALA A 131 6.18 2.57 -2.55
CA ALA A 131 5.97 2.61 -1.11
C ALA A 131 6.71 1.48 -0.38
N GLY A 132 6.73 0.28 -0.96
CA GLY A 132 7.55 -0.85 -0.52
C GLY A 132 7.09 -1.55 0.76
N HIS A 133 5.94 -1.20 1.34
CA HIS A 133 5.37 -1.83 2.52
C HIS A 133 4.84 -3.24 2.25
N TYR A 134 4.24 -3.43 1.08
CA TYR A 134 3.60 -4.67 0.67
C TYR A 134 4.40 -5.37 -0.44
N ILE A 135 4.35 -6.69 -0.47
CA ILE A 135 4.77 -7.44 -1.65
C ILE A 135 3.67 -7.30 -2.70
N VAL A 136 3.96 -6.60 -3.78
CA VAL A 136 3.03 -6.43 -4.91
C VAL A 136 3.11 -7.66 -5.81
N LYS A 137 2.02 -8.39 -5.94
CA LYS A 137 1.94 -9.67 -6.67
C LYS A 137 1.67 -9.53 -8.17
N ASN A 138 1.55 -8.31 -8.68
CA ASN A 138 1.43 -8.08 -10.11
C ASN A 138 2.68 -8.58 -10.84
N GLY A 139 2.53 -9.58 -11.73
CA GLY A 139 3.66 -10.21 -12.44
C GLY A 139 4.32 -9.28 -13.44
N ASN A 140 3.52 -8.50 -14.16
CA ASN A 140 3.98 -7.50 -15.12
C ASN A 140 3.47 -6.12 -14.71
N ASP A 141 4.14 -5.08 -15.17
CA ASP A 141 3.61 -3.72 -15.03
C ASP A 141 2.39 -3.55 -15.94
N PRO A 142 1.23 -3.15 -15.40
CA PRO A 142 0.05 -2.89 -16.21
C PRO A 142 0.33 -1.82 -17.27
N ASN A 143 -0.36 -1.91 -18.41
CA ASN A 143 -0.28 -0.88 -19.43
C ASN A 143 -0.86 0.44 -18.89
N PRO A 144 -0.16 1.59 -18.94
CA PRO A 144 -0.65 2.86 -18.44
C PRO A 144 -1.89 3.39 -19.20
N GLY A 145 -2.20 2.83 -20.37
CA GLY A 145 -3.21 3.42 -21.25
C GLY A 145 -2.70 4.73 -21.90
N ASN A 146 -3.54 5.29 -22.75
CA ASN A 146 -3.30 6.62 -23.34
C ASN A 146 -4.47 7.53 -22.97
N VAL A 147 -4.23 8.39 -21.99
CA VAL A 147 -5.23 9.30 -21.40
C VAL A 147 -4.90 10.72 -21.80
N ALA A 148 -5.91 11.51 -22.15
CA ALA A 148 -5.73 12.94 -22.42
C ALA A 148 -5.37 13.69 -21.11
N GLU A 149 -4.64 14.80 -21.21
CA GLU A 149 -4.11 15.57 -20.10
C GLU A 149 -5.21 15.98 -19.08
N GLU A 150 -6.35 16.45 -19.60
CA GLU A 150 -7.48 16.83 -18.76
C GLU A 150 -8.03 15.64 -17.96
N LYS A 151 -8.08 14.47 -18.60
CA LYS A 151 -8.55 13.26 -17.96
C LYS A 151 -7.53 12.71 -16.97
N GLU A 152 -6.24 12.85 -17.25
CA GLU A 152 -5.18 12.51 -16.31
C GLU A 152 -5.32 13.31 -15.01
N SER A 153 -5.56 14.62 -15.11
CA SER A 153 -5.79 15.48 -13.94
C SER A 153 -7.00 15.05 -13.11
N GLU A 154 -8.11 14.65 -13.75
CA GLU A 154 -9.29 14.10 -13.04
C GLU A 154 -8.96 12.78 -12.34
N LEU A 155 -8.20 11.89 -12.99
CA LEU A 155 -7.83 10.59 -12.43
C LEU A 155 -6.80 10.73 -11.29
N ASP A 156 -5.94 11.73 -11.33
CA ASP A 156 -5.01 12.03 -10.23
C ASP A 156 -5.77 12.43 -8.95
N GLU A 157 -6.87 13.20 -9.06
CA GLU A 157 -7.74 13.47 -7.91
C GLU A 157 -8.40 12.19 -7.37
N ILE A 158 -8.82 11.28 -8.27
CA ILE A 158 -9.35 9.97 -7.88
C ILE A 158 -8.30 9.17 -7.12
N ILE A 159 -7.05 9.16 -7.61
CA ILE A 159 -5.93 8.50 -6.95
C ILE A 159 -5.73 9.09 -5.55
N GLU A 160 -5.56 10.40 -5.41
CA GLU A 160 -5.34 11.06 -4.11
C GLU A 160 -6.42 10.71 -3.08
N ASN A 161 -7.69 10.77 -3.48
CA ASN A 161 -8.82 10.44 -2.61
C ASN A 161 -8.81 8.95 -2.23
N THR A 162 -8.46 8.08 -3.17
CA THR A 162 -8.37 6.63 -2.94
C THR A 162 -7.24 6.29 -1.97
N LEU A 163 -6.05 6.88 -2.14
CA LEU A 163 -4.92 6.68 -1.24
C LEU A 163 -5.29 7.07 0.20
N MET A 164 -5.95 8.21 0.36
CA MET A 164 -6.40 8.72 1.66
C MET A 164 -7.39 7.76 2.32
N ILE A 165 -8.40 7.28 1.59
CA ILE A 165 -9.42 6.36 2.14
C ILE A 165 -8.80 5.01 2.48
N ILE A 166 -7.97 4.44 1.61
CA ILE A 166 -7.29 3.16 1.85
C ILE A 166 -6.39 3.25 3.08
N GLY A 167 -5.66 4.36 3.24
CA GLY A 167 -4.86 4.64 4.44
C GLY A 167 -5.72 4.75 5.71
N THR A 168 -6.87 5.40 5.63
CA THR A 168 -7.81 5.53 6.76
C THR A 168 -8.43 4.19 7.14
N LEU A 169 -8.64 3.28 6.18
CA LEU A 169 -9.07 1.90 6.42
C LEU A 169 -7.97 1.01 7.03
N GLY A 170 -6.76 1.55 7.25
CA GLY A 170 -5.66 0.86 7.92
C GLY A 170 -4.66 0.18 6.98
N TYR A 171 -4.84 0.27 5.65
CA TYR A 171 -3.92 -0.34 4.69
C TYR A 171 -2.84 0.66 4.29
N ARG A 172 -1.59 0.39 4.68
CA ARG A 172 -0.43 1.27 4.43
C ARG A 172 0.25 1.00 3.09
N VAL A 173 -0.44 0.39 2.15
CA VAL A 173 0.11 -0.04 0.87
C VAL A 173 0.74 1.09 0.05
N PHE A 174 0.25 2.31 0.21
CA PHE A 174 0.73 3.51 -0.49
C PHE A 174 1.51 4.49 0.39
N VAL A 175 1.70 4.15 1.67
CA VAL A 175 2.49 5.00 2.58
C VAL A 175 3.96 4.66 2.38
N PRO A 176 4.83 5.59 1.96
CA PRO A 176 6.26 5.30 1.82
C PRO A 176 6.87 4.86 3.15
N MET A 177 7.71 3.82 3.15
CA MET A 177 8.47 3.41 4.34
C MET A 177 9.38 4.52 4.86
N THR A 178 9.87 5.34 3.92
CA THR A 178 10.64 6.54 4.24
C THR A 178 10.04 7.70 3.46
N LYS A 179 9.72 8.80 4.14
CA LYS A 179 9.50 10.05 3.41
C LYS A 179 10.79 10.32 2.63
N LYS A 180 10.70 10.45 1.31
CA LYS A 180 11.78 11.08 0.55
C LYS A 180 11.83 12.51 1.10
N VAL A 181 12.86 12.80 1.90
CA VAL A 181 13.14 14.16 2.34
C VAL A 181 13.58 14.88 1.08
N SER A 182 12.69 15.61 0.43
CA SER A 182 13.08 16.66 -0.50
C SER A 182 13.87 17.65 0.33
N GLN A 183 15.01 18.10 -0.17
CA GLN A 183 15.90 19.07 0.49
C GLN A 183 15.19 20.35 0.97
N ASP A 184 14.02 20.65 0.43
CA ASP A 184 13.18 21.81 0.79
C ASP A 184 12.32 21.60 2.06
N PHE A 185 12.30 20.38 2.67
CA PHE A 185 11.52 20.05 3.86
C PHE A 185 12.37 19.92 5.15
N ILE A 186 13.60 20.38 5.13
CA ILE A 186 14.51 20.35 6.29
C ILE A 186 14.07 21.33 7.39
N ASP A 187 13.17 22.24 7.12
CA ASP A 187 12.67 23.20 8.08
C ASP A 187 11.36 22.75 8.75
N ASN A 188 11.46 22.39 10.02
CA ASN A 188 10.59 22.60 11.16
C ASN A 188 9.82 21.45 11.80
N HIS A 189 9.77 20.19 11.31
CA HIS A 189 8.98 19.16 12.04
C HIS A 189 9.55 17.73 12.10
N SER A 190 10.72 17.47 11.54
CA SER A 190 11.34 16.13 11.65
C SER A 190 12.30 16.12 12.83
N THR A 191 12.00 15.32 13.84
CA THR A 191 12.94 15.11 14.97
C THR A 191 13.98 14.07 14.55
N TYR A 192 15.18 14.54 14.24
CA TYR A 192 16.32 13.68 13.98
C TYR A 192 16.96 13.27 15.29
N LEU A 193 17.25 11.99 15.43
CA LEU A 193 17.97 11.41 16.53
C LEU A 193 19.36 10.96 16.05
N TYR A 194 20.38 11.31 16.79
CA TYR A 194 21.76 10.98 16.49
C TYR A 194 22.26 9.95 17.50
N LEU A 195 22.80 8.85 17.01
CA LEU A 195 23.42 7.82 17.82
C LEU A 195 24.93 7.80 17.54
N LYS A 196 25.73 7.89 18.58
CA LYS A 196 27.19 7.71 18.53
C LYS A 196 27.55 6.66 19.55
N ARG A 197 28.10 5.53 19.12
CA ARG A 197 28.44 4.42 20.00
C ARG A 197 29.76 3.78 19.60
N LYS A 198 30.62 3.50 20.60
CA LYS A 198 31.81 2.70 20.42
C LYS A 198 31.44 1.21 20.44
N THR A 199 31.79 0.48 19.40
CA THR A 199 31.54 -0.95 19.32
C THR A 199 32.47 -1.73 20.24
N LYS A 200 31.96 -2.76 20.91
CA LYS A 200 32.75 -3.54 21.87
C LYS A 200 33.78 -4.46 21.17
N LYS A 201 33.53 -4.87 19.95
CA LYS A 201 34.36 -5.83 19.23
C LYS A 201 35.42 -5.18 18.36
N SER A 202 35.01 -4.24 17.52
CA SER A 202 35.92 -3.56 16.60
C SER A 202 36.62 -2.31 17.19
N ASN A 203 36.18 -1.90 18.38
CA ASN A 203 36.64 -0.66 19.07
C ASN A 203 36.43 0.61 18.20
N LYS A 204 35.61 0.51 17.14
CA LYS A 204 35.30 1.61 16.23
C LYS A 204 34.10 2.40 16.78
N VAL A 205 34.08 3.68 16.47
CA VAL A 205 32.91 4.52 16.75
C VAL A 205 31.99 4.43 15.54
N ILE A 206 30.76 4.02 15.75
CA ILE A 206 29.70 4.04 14.74
C ILE A 206 28.77 5.23 15.00
N GLU A 207 28.36 5.88 13.94
CA GLU A 207 27.43 7.01 13.96
C GLU A 207 26.23 6.67 13.09
N ALA A 208 25.03 6.92 13.61
CA ALA A 208 23.81 6.72 12.89
C ALA A 208 22.86 7.88 13.11
N THR A 209 22.11 8.22 12.06
CA THR A 209 21.04 9.21 12.13
C THR A 209 19.71 8.49 11.91
N CYS A 210 18.75 8.74 12.77
CA CYS A 210 17.42 8.19 12.70
C CYS A 210 16.38 9.31 12.61
N GLU A 211 15.31 9.06 11.89
CA GLU A 211 14.11 9.90 11.92
C GLU A 211 13.01 9.15 12.68
N GLN A 212 12.32 9.85 13.57
CA GLN A 212 11.14 9.31 14.23
C GLN A 212 9.94 9.42 13.27
N THR A 213 9.29 8.28 13.02
CA THR A 213 8.10 8.19 12.19
C THR A 213 6.93 7.68 13.03
N THR A 214 5.73 7.69 12.46
CA THR A 214 4.53 7.08 13.09
C THR A 214 4.64 5.57 13.28
N GLU A 215 5.61 4.92 12.64
CA GLU A 215 5.85 3.47 12.70
C GLU A 215 7.06 3.09 13.56
N GLY A 216 7.74 4.08 14.12
CA GLY A 216 8.95 3.86 14.90
C GLY A 216 10.13 4.72 14.41
N PHE A 217 11.32 4.13 14.36
CA PHE A 217 12.53 4.83 13.96
C PHE A 217 13.06 4.31 12.63
N VAL A 218 13.34 5.21 11.71
CA VAL A 218 13.96 4.90 10.42
C VAL A 218 15.41 5.34 10.46
N VAL A 219 16.34 4.41 10.26
CA VAL A 219 17.77 4.69 10.15
C VAL A 219 18.04 5.24 8.75
N LEU A 220 18.62 6.43 8.67
CA LEU A 220 18.85 7.13 7.41
C LEU A 220 20.11 6.66 6.69
N GLU A 221 20.15 6.93 5.38
CA GLU A 221 21.31 6.68 4.53
C GLU A 221 22.57 7.38 5.07
N GLY A 222 23.71 6.71 4.97
CA GLY A 222 24.97 7.19 5.54
C GLY A 222 25.23 6.77 6.99
N SER A 223 24.24 6.14 7.64
CA SER A 223 24.43 5.57 8.97
C SER A 223 25.34 4.36 8.93
N GLN A 224 26.21 4.24 9.93
CA GLN A 224 27.12 3.11 10.08
C GLN A 224 26.47 1.99 10.90
N VAL A 225 26.64 0.75 10.48
CA VAL A 225 26.05 -0.43 11.13
C VAL A 225 27.14 -1.46 11.39
N GLU A 226 27.16 -2.06 12.59
CA GLU A 226 28.05 -3.17 12.88
C GLU A 226 27.51 -4.47 12.25
N ILE A 227 28.32 -5.14 11.44
CA ILE A 227 27.93 -6.36 10.69
C ILE A 227 27.76 -7.57 11.62
N MET A 228 28.54 -7.61 12.70
CA MET A 228 28.55 -8.77 13.61
C MET A 228 27.49 -8.64 14.70
N ASP A 229 26.71 -9.70 14.87
CA ASP A 229 25.73 -9.80 15.94
C ASP A 229 26.37 -9.73 17.31
N SER A 230 25.74 -8.98 18.23
CA SER A 230 26.12 -8.99 19.63
C SER A 230 25.86 -10.40 20.21
N PRO A 231 26.78 -10.97 21.02
CA PRO A 231 26.52 -12.21 21.75
C PRO A 231 25.25 -12.15 22.62
N SER A 232 24.91 -10.96 23.11
CA SER A 232 23.75 -10.68 23.95
C SER A 232 22.44 -10.46 23.16
N LEU A 233 22.46 -10.68 21.84
CA LEU A 233 21.25 -10.55 21.03
C LEU A 233 20.28 -11.69 21.34
N PRO A 234 19.00 -11.41 21.63
CA PRO A 234 17.98 -12.46 21.84
C PRO A 234 17.91 -13.43 20.66
N ALA A 235 17.66 -14.73 20.95
CA ALA A 235 17.62 -15.78 19.93
C ALA A 235 16.60 -15.49 18.83
N SER A 236 15.42 -14.98 19.19
CA SER A 236 14.39 -14.55 18.24
C SER A 236 14.84 -13.52 17.22
N LEU A 237 15.74 -12.60 17.64
CA LEU A 237 16.31 -11.61 16.72
C LEU A 237 17.48 -12.17 15.89
N LYS A 238 18.17 -13.22 16.36
CA LYS A 238 19.19 -13.93 15.57
C LYS A 238 18.56 -14.76 14.46
N GLU A 239 17.45 -15.41 14.74
CA GLU A 239 16.69 -16.16 13.72
C GLU A 239 16.14 -15.26 12.62
N MET A 240 15.58 -14.10 12.97
CA MET A 240 15.16 -13.10 11.98
C MET A 240 16.29 -12.66 11.04
N ASN A 241 17.55 -12.68 11.49
CA ASN A 241 18.69 -12.32 10.67
C ASN A 241 19.14 -13.40 9.71
N SER A 242 18.96 -14.67 10.03
CA SER A 242 19.30 -15.79 9.14
C SER A 242 18.36 -15.89 7.94
N PHE A 243 17.11 -15.44 8.08
CA PHE A 243 16.12 -15.43 7.00
C PHE A 243 16.30 -14.30 5.98
N THR A 244 16.91 -13.19 6.38
CA THR A 244 17.06 -12.02 5.49
C THR A 244 18.45 -11.95 4.87
N GLY A 245 19.06 -13.00 4.38
CA GLY A 245 20.39 -13.11 3.75
C GLY A 245 21.05 -11.87 3.13
N HIS A 246 20.49 -10.68 3.30
CA HIS A 246 21.05 -9.37 2.94
C HIS A 246 20.56 -8.31 3.93
N SER A 247 21.51 -7.71 4.63
CA SER A 247 21.44 -6.49 5.45
C SER A 247 20.16 -6.25 6.26
N ARG A 248 20.30 -6.28 7.53
CA ARG A 248 19.39 -6.18 8.67
C ARG A 248 18.44 -5.00 8.70
N TRP A 249 18.58 -4.08 7.80
CA TRP A 249 17.79 -2.86 7.71
C TRP A 249 17.54 -2.58 6.24
N SER A 250 16.30 -2.39 5.84
CA SER A 250 16.02 -1.91 4.49
C SER A 250 16.44 -0.45 4.38
N VAL A 251 17.75 -0.23 4.44
CA VAL A 251 18.35 1.04 4.05
C VAL A 251 18.39 0.99 2.52
N LYS A 252 17.41 1.56 1.88
CA LYS A 252 17.45 1.78 0.44
C LYS A 252 18.58 2.78 0.17
N ARG A 253 19.67 2.25 -0.41
CA ARG A 253 20.84 2.87 -1.02
C ARG A 253 22.04 3.16 -0.09
N LYS A 254 23.13 2.44 -0.45
CA LYS A 254 24.53 2.64 -0.03
C LYS A 254 24.76 2.91 1.45
N THR A 255 24.62 1.88 2.26
CA THR A 255 25.26 1.81 3.57
C THR A 255 26.72 1.44 3.36
N THR A 256 27.64 2.24 3.85
CA THR A 256 29.03 1.83 3.92
C THR A 256 29.15 0.82 5.05
N LEU A 257 29.23 -0.47 4.70
CA LEU A 257 29.46 -1.57 5.62
C LEU A 257 30.97 -1.60 5.95
N PHE A 258 31.31 -1.60 7.22
CA PHE A 258 32.66 -1.84 7.72
C PHE A 258 32.73 -3.19 8.43
#